data_6b0f5367559db334a96c06eadaecd36a
#
_entry.id   6b0f5367559db334a96c06eadaecd36a
#
_cell.length_a   1.000
_cell.length_b   1.000
_cell.length_c   1.000
_cell.angle_alpha   90.00
_cell.angle_beta   90.00
_cell.angle_gamma   90.00
#
_symmetry.space_group_name_H-M   'P 1'
#
loop_
_entity.id
_entity.type
_entity.pdbx_description
1 polymer ?
#
loop_
_entity_poly.entity_id
_entity_poly.type
_entity_poly.pdbx_seq_one_letter_code
_entity_poly.pdbx_strand_id
1 'polypeptide(L)'
;METTLMAAWLNDTFAAFDATILGALHALAECGGFALTPLFEAVSFVGEKGACFFALAFVLMVFKRTRRAGTVMFVAICLGALATNIVLKDLVARPRPFESSALFLDWWRFAGAAPEDGFSFPSGHMTAASAAM
;
A
#
# COMPACT_ATOMS: atom_id res chain seq x y z
N MET A 1 -10.62 19.44 -2.17
CA MET A 1 -11.10 18.24 -1.41
C MET A 1 -10.98 18.60 0.05
N GLU A 2 -12.07 18.58 0.81
CA GLU A 2 -11.99 18.88 2.25
C GLU A 2 -11.33 17.68 2.94
N THR A 3 -10.23 17.94 3.63
CA THR A 3 -9.53 16.91 4.43
C THR A 3 -10.35 16.63 5.69
N THR A 4 -10.59 15.38 6.00
CA THR A 4 -11.25 15.01 7.26
C THR A 4 -10.37 15.40 8.46
N LEU A 5 -10.98 15.63 9.63
CA LEU A 5 -10.24 15.93 10.87
C LEU A 5 -9.22 14.84 11.19
N MET A 6 -9.56 13.59 10.90
CA MET A 6 -8.68 12.44 11.09
C MET A 6 -7.49 12.46 10.12
N ALA A 7 -7.71 12.82 8.84
CA ALA A 7 -6.64 13.00 7.87
C ALA A 7 -5.70 14.14 8.25
N ALA A 8 -6.23 15.27 8.72
CA ALA A 8 -5.43 16.39 9.19
C ALA A 8 -4.56 15.98 10.38
N TRP A 9 -5.14 15.34 11.38
CA TRP A 9 -4.40 14.83 12.54
C TRP A 9 -3.29 13.84 12.17
N LEU A 10 -3.57 12.90 11.24
CA LEU A 10 -2.56 11.96 10.74
C LEU A 10 -1.43 12.68 10.00
N ASN A 11 -1.76 13.67 9.17
CA ASN A 11 -0.75 14.42 8.44
C ASN A 11 0.17 15.19 9.39
N ASP A 12 -0.38 15.88 10.41
CA ASP A 12 0.42 16.61 11.38
C ASP A 12 1.28 15.68 12.24
N THR A 13 0.69 14.58 12.72
CA THR A 13 1.39 13.64 13.62
C THR A 13 2.54 12.91 12.90
N PHE A 14 2.34 12.54 11.64
CA PHE A 14 3.32 11.76 10.87
C PHE A 14 4.14 12.58 9.87
N ALA A 15 3.98 13.90 9.82
CA ALA A 15 4.69 14.77 8.87
C ALA A 15 6.21 14.58 8.87
N ALA A 16 6.83 14.57 10.04
CA ALA A 16 8.28 14.38 10.17
C ALA A 16 8.71 12.95 9.78
N PHE A 17 7.92 11.96 10.13
CA PHE A 17 8.16 10.57 9.74
C PHE A 17 8.06 10.39 8.22
N ASP A 18 6.99 10.88 7.62
CA ASP A 18 6.78 10.82 6.16
C ASP A 18 7.92 11.52 5.42
N ALA A 19 8.31 12.74 5.86
CA ALA A 19 9.41 13.49 5.24
C ALA A 19 10.75 12.74 5.36
N THR A 20 11.03 12.12 6.50
CA THR A 20 12.26 11.36 6.72
C THR A 20 12.32 10.11 5.84
N ILE A 21 11.25 9.32 5.82
CA ILE A 21 11.19 8.08 5.04
C ILE A 21 11.20 8.37 3.54
N LEU A 22 10.35 9.30 3.08
CA LEU A 22 10.30 9.66 1.66
C LEU A 22 11.61 10.30 1.19
N GLY A 23 12.26 11.12 2.02
CA GLY A 23 13.57 11.69 1.71
C GLY A 23 14.66 10.63 1.61
N ALA A 24 14.68 9.64 2.52
CA ALA A 24 15.61 8.52 2.45
C ALA A 24 15.39 7.65 1.20
N LEU A 25 14.13 7.40 0.85
CA LEU A 25 13.79 6.65 -0.38
C LEU A 25 14.16 7.42 -1.64
N HIS A 26 13.98 8.75 -1.65
CA HIS A 26 14.39 9.59 -2.76
C HIS A 26 15.92 9.58 -2.92
N ALA A 27 16.69 9.76 -1.84
CA ALA A 27 18.15 9.66 -1.88
C ALA A 27 18.63 8.28 -2.37
N LEU A 28 17.95 7.21 -1.96
CA LEU A 28 18.23 5.85 -2.46
C LEU A 28 17.94 5.73 -3.97
N ALA A 29 16.86 6.34 -4.45
CA ALA A 29 16.51 6.36 -5.86
C ALA A 29 17.52 7.19 -6.69
N GLU A 30 18.01 8.30 -6.16
CA GLU A 30 19.09 9.09 -6.81
C GLU A 30 20.40 8.30 -6.93
N CYS A 31 20.77 7.54 -5.89
CA CYS A 31 22.01 6.77 -5.86
C CYS A 31 21.95 5.49 -6.72
N GLY A 32 20.82 4.83 -6.79
CA GLY A 32 20.72 3.49 -7.39
C GLY A 32 19.49 3.26 -8.27
N GLY A 33 18.79 4.32 -8.66
CA GLY A 33 17.45 4.24 -9.28
C GLY A 33 17.36 3.29 -10.48
N PHE A 34 18.32 3.33 -11.38
CA PHE A 34 18.30 2.46 -12.56
C PHE A 34 18.33 0.95 -12.21
N ALA A 35 19.04 0.57 -11.17
CA ALA A 35 19.15 -0.83 -10.75
C ALA A 35 18.01 -1.25 -9.78
N LEU A 36 17.53 -0.31 -8.95
CA LEU A 36 16.55 -0.59 -7.91
C LEU A 36 15.10 -0.48 -8.40
N THR A 37 14.82 0.39 -9.36
CA THR A 37 13.46 0.58 -9.90
C THR A 37 12.83 -0.74 -10.37
N PRO A 38 13.45 -1.57 -11.21
CA PRO A 38 12.83 -2.82 -11.65
C PRO A 38 12.60 -3.81 -10.51
N LEU A 39 13.45 -3.79 -9.47
CA LEU A 39 13.24 -4.61 -8.27
C LEU A 39 12.00 -4.17 -7.50
N PHE A 40 11.86 -2.85 -7.27
CA PHE A 40 10.69 -2.30 -6.58
C PHE A 40 9.41 -2.48 -7.39
N GLU A 41 9.46 -2.32 -8.71
CA GLU A 41 8.33 -2.60 -9.61
C GLU A 41 7.90 -4.07 -9.52
N ALA A 42 8.85 -5.01 -9.55
CA ALA A 42 8.55 -6.43 -9.41
C ALA A 42 7.90 -6.76 -8.06
N VAL A 43 8.44 -6.19 -6.95
CA VAL A 43 7.86 -6.38 -5.62
C VAL A 43 6.46 -5.76 -5.54
N SER A 44 6.27 -4.57 -6.08
CA SER A 44 4.96 -3.90 -6.12
C SER A 44 3.96 -4.68 -6.96
N PHE A 45 4.37 -5.19 -8.12
CA PHE A 45 3.52 -6.03 -8.97
C PHE A 45 3.06 -7.31 -8.25
N VAL A 46 3.96 -7.99 -7.54
CA VAL A 46 3.60 -9.19 -6.73
C VAL A 46 2.59 -8.83 -5.64
N GLY A 47 2.74 -7.66 -5.02
CA GLY A 47 1.82 -7.17 -3.98
C GLY A 47 0.53 -6.56 -4.54
N GLU A 48 0.46 -6.27 -5.85
CA GLU A 48 -0.64 -5.50 -6.43
C GLU A 48 -2.00 -6.14 -6.17
N LYS A 49 -2.89 -5.36 -5.55
CA LYS A 49 -4.26 -5.78 -5.18
C LYS A 49 -4.35 -7.08 -4.38
N GLY A 50 -3.24 -7.55 -3.79
CA GLY A 50 -3.22 -8.80 -3.05
C GLY A 50 -3.36 -10.06 -3.92
N ALA A 51 -3.20 -9.96 -5.23
CA ALA A 51 -3.44 -11.05 -6.18
C ALA A 51 -2.60 -12.30 -5.87
N CYS A 52 -1.34 -12.13 -5.48
CA CYS A 52 -0.47 -13.25 -5.10
C CYS A 52 -0.98 -13.97 -3.83
N PHE A 53 -1.53 -13.24 -2.86
CA PHE A 53 -2.09 -13.82 -1.63
C PHE A 53 -3.39 -14.56 -1.90
N PHE A 54 -4.24 -14.04 -2.79
CA PHE A 54 -5.42 -14.77 -3.26
C PHE A 54 -5.03 -16.05 -3.99
N ALA A 55 -4.04 -16.00 -4.90
CA ALA A 55 -3.54 -17.18 -5.60
C ALA A 55 -2.99 -18.23 -4.62
N LEU A 56 -2.19 -17.80 -3.63
CA LEU A 56 -1.67 -18.68 -2.59
C LEU A 56 -2.80 -19.31 -1.78
N ALA A 57 -3.79 -18.52 -1.33
CA ALA A 57 -4.94 -19.02 -0.60
C ALA A 57 -5.68 -20.10 -1.42
N PHE A 58 -5.84 -19.86 -2.73
CA PHE A 58 -6.50 -20.80 -3.63
C PHE A 58 -5.70 -22.11 -3.77
N VAL A 59 -4.39 -22.02 -3.95
CA VAL A 59 -3.49 -23.19 -3.99
C VAL A 59 -3.60 -24.01 -2.69
N LEU A 60 -3.57 -23.33 -1.53
CA LEU A 60 -3.71 -24.00 -0.23
C LEU A 60 -5.07 -24.69 -0.08
N MET A 61 -6.13 -24.15 -0.67
CA MET A 61 -7.47 -24.76 -0.63
C MET A 61 -7.59 -26.06 -1.43
N VAL A 62 -6.78 -26.24 -2.48
CA VAL A 62 -6.79 -27.44 -3.32
C VAL A 62 -6.31 -28.68 -2.53
N PHE A 63 -5.33 -28.50 -1.65
CA PHE A 63 -4.75 -29.63 -0.93
C PHE A 63 -5.52 -29.92 0.38
N LYS A 64 -5.93 -31.17 0.60
CA LYS A 64 -6.70 -31.58 1.78
C LYS A 64 -6.03 -31.18 3.11
N ARG A 65 -4.70 -31.19 3.16
CA ARG A 65 -3.92 -30.92 4.37
C ARG A 65 -3.90 -29.44 4.77
N THR A 66 -3.93 -28.54 3.78
CA THR A 66 -3.82 -27.09 3.98
C THR A 66 -5.12 -26.33 3.72
N ARG A 67 -6.19 -27.03 3.32
CA ARG A 67 -7.48 -26.43 2.95
C ARG A 67 -8.03 -25.45 3.99
N ARG A 68 -7.95 -25.82 5.28
CA ARG A 68 -8.44 -24.96 6.37
C ARG A 68 -7.68 -23.64 6.42
N ALA A 69 -6.33 -23.69 6.32
CA ALA A 69 -5.50 -22.50 6.30
C ALA A 69 -5.79 -21.62 5.08
N GLY A 70 -5.91 -22.23 3.89
CA GLY A 70 -6.28 -21.51 2.66
C GLY A 70 -7.64 -20.82 2.77
N THR A 71 -8.65 -21.50 3.35
CA THR A 71 -9.98 -20.90 3.54
C THR A 71 -9.95 -19.74 4.52
N VAL A 72 -9.26 -19.88 5.66
CA VAL A 72 -9.12 -18.79 6.65
C VAL A 72 -8.40 -17.59 6.02
N MET A 73 -7.29 -17.83 5.35
CA MET A 73 -6.54 -16.81 4.63
C MET A 73 -7.40 -16.08 3.59
N PHE A 74 -8.15 -16.81 2.77
CA PHE A 74 -9.04 -16.22 1.77
C PHE A 74 -10.10 -15.32 2.41
N VAL A 75 -10.78 -15.80 3.43
CA VAL A 75 -11.80 -15.03 4.16
C VAL A 75 -11.20 -13.80 4.83
N ALA A 76 -10.03 -13.94 5.47
CA ALA A 76 -9.34 -12.82 6.11
C ALA A 76 -8.95 -11.73 5.11
N ILE A 77 -8.44 -12.10 3.93
CA ILE A 77 -8.12 -11.14 2.87
C ILE A 77 -9.38 -10.45 2.36
N CYS A 78 -10.47 -11.17 2.12
CA CYS A 78 -11.74 -10.59 1.68
C CYS A 78 -12.30 -9.60 2.72
N LEU A 79 -12.34 -9.98 4.00
CA LEU A 79 -12.82 -9.11 5.07
C LEU A 79 -11.91 -7.89 5.26
N GLY A 80 -10.59 -8.09 5.20
CA GLY A 80 -9.61 -7.01 5.26
C GLY A 80 -9.77 -6.03 4.11
N ALA A 81 -9.91 -6.54 2.88
CA ALA A 81 -10.12 -5.70 1.70
C ALA A 81 -11.44 -4.91 1.77
N LEU A 82 -12.52 -5.54 2.23
CA LEU A 82 -13.81 -4.88 2.44
C LEU A 82 -13.69 -3.75 3.47
N ALA A 83 -13.15 -4.05 4.65
CA ALA A 83 -12.98 -3.07 5.71
C ALA A 83 -12.07 -1.91 5.29
N THR A 84 -10.95 -2.22 4.64
CA THR A 84 -9.96 -1.21 4.24
C THR A 84 -10.44 -0.35 3.09
N ASN A 85 -10.90 -0.96 1.98
CA ASN A 85 -11.15 -0.22 0.75
C ASN A 85 -12.54 0.42 0.70
N ILE A 86 -13.54 -0.12 1.40
CA ILE A 86 -14.92 0.39 1.37
C ILE A 86 -15.22 1.26 2.58
N VAL A 87 -14.69 0.90 3.76
CA VAL A 87 -15.06 1.61 4.99
C VAL A 87 -13.97 2.58 5.42
N LEU A 88 -12.75 2.07 5.66
CA LEU A 88 -11.71 2.88 6.31
C LEU A 88 -11.10 3.93 5.38
N LYS A 89 -10.94 3.64 4.09
CA LYS A 89 -10.38 4.62 3.14
C LYS A 89 -11.25 5.87 3.02
N ASP A 90 -12.56 5.67 2.90
CA ASP A 90 -13.49 6.80 2.77
C ASP A 90 -13.69 7.52 4.11
N LEU A 91 -13.64 6.79 5.22
CA LEU A 91 -13.78 7.37 6.56
C LEU A 91 -12.57 8.25 6.92
N VAL A 92 -11.36 7.79 6.65
CA VAL A 92 -10.13 8.53 6.94
C VAL A 92 -9.84 9.57 5.88
N ALA A 93 -9.99 9.23 4.60
CA ALA A 93 -9.79 10.10 3.44
C ALA A 93 -8.44 10.84 3.46
N ARG A 94 -7.35 10.15 3.85
CA ARG A 94 -6.02 10.76 3.89
C ARG A 94 -5.48 10.94 2.47
N PRO A 95 -5.17 12.18 2.02
CA PRO A 95 -4.56 12.40 0.71
C PRO A 95 -3.17 11.75 0.63
N ARG A 96 -2.72 11.46 -0.56
CA ARG A 96 -1.37 10.92 -0.77
C ARG A 96 -0.33 12.04 -0.58
N PRO A 97 0.89 11.72 -0.11
CA PRO A 97 1.93 12.71 0.11
C PRO A 97 2.21 13.59 -1.12
N PHE A 98 2.20 13.00 -2.32
CA PHE A 98 2.43 13.73 -3.57
C PHE A 98 1.26 14.66 -3.97
N GLU A 99 0.07 14.47 -3.41
CA GLU A 99 -1.08 15.38 -3.61
C GLU A 99 -1.03 16.57 -2.65
N SER A 100 -0.35 16.41 -1.52
CA SER A 100 -0.29 17.42 -0.45
C SER A 100 0.93 18.35 -0.52
N SER A 101 2.00 17.96 -1.26
CA SER A 101 3.26 18.69 -1.33
C SER A 101 3.87 18.64 -2.73
N ALA A 102 4.25 19.81 -3.26
CA ALA A 102 4.96 19.92 -4.53
C ALA A 102 6.30 19.16 -4.51
N LEU A 103 7.01 19.19 -3.37
CA LEU A 103 8.28 18.46 -3.19
C LEU A 103 8.09 16.95 -3.36
N PHE A 104 7.08 16.38 -2.73
CA PHE A 104 6.80 14.95 -2.83
C PHE A 104 6.26 14.57 -4.22
N LEU A 105 5.57 15.48 -4.90
CA LEU A 105 5.16 15.29 -6.28
C LEU A 105 6.36 15.23 -7.23
N ASP A 106 7.37 16.06 -7.02
CA ASP A 106 8.59 16.05 -7.82
C ASP A 106 9.39 14.74 -7.60
N TRP A 107 9.49 14.28 -6.36
CA TRP A 107 10.11 12.98 -6.04
C TRP A 107 9.34 11.81 -6.65
N TRP A 108 8.01 11.86 -6.64
CA TRP A 108 7.16 10.86 -7.27
C TRP A 108 7.41 10.77 -8.78
N ARG A 109 7.47 11.93 -9.44
CA ARG A 109 7.77 12.02 -10.88
C ARG A 109 9.18 11.53 -11.20
N PHE A 110 10.14 11.89 -10.38
CA PHE A 110 11.53 11.44 -10.52
C PHE A 110 11.65 9.91 -10.45
N ALA A 111 10.92 9.28 -9.55
CA ALA A 111 10.89 7.82 -9.42
C ALA A 111 10.21 7.11 -10.61
N GLY A 112 9.53 7.84 -11.49
CA GLY A 112 8.78 7.27 -12.62
C GLY A 112 7.62 6.37 -12.19
N ALA A 113 7.12 6.55 -10.97
CA ALA A 113 6.06 5.72 -10.42
C ALA A 113 4.74 5.91 -11.17
N ALA A 114 4.00 4.81 -11.37
CA ALA A 114 2.70 4.84 -12.02
C ALA A 114 1.70 5.68 -11.21
N PRO A 115 0.73 6.35 -11.89
CA PRO A 115 -0.33 7.05 -11.21
C PRO A 115 -1.11 6.10 -10.30
N GLU A 116 -1.29 6.51 -9.06
CA GLU A 116 -2.03 5.76 -8.05
C GLU A 116 -3.25 6.55 -7.62
N ASP A 117 -4.42 5.96 -7.78
CA ASP A 117 -5.70 6.56 -7.42
C ASP A 117 -6.11 6.24 -5.98
N GLY A 118 -6.92 7.13 -5.40
CA GLY A 118 -7.54 6.96 -4.09
C GLY A 118 -6.63 7.31 -2.92
N PHE A 119 -7.19 7.20 -1.71
CA PHE A 119 -6.57 7.65 -0.47
C PHE A 119 -5.35 6.81 -0.06
N SER A 120 -4.39 7.46 0.64
CA SER A 120 -3.13 6.83 1.06
C SER A 120 -3.27 5.87 2.24
N PHE A 121 -4.27 6.05 3.08
CA PHE A 121 -4.44 5.27 4.31
C PHE A 121 -5.88 4.79 4.48
N PRO A 122 -6.07 3.56 4.97
CA PRO A 122 -5.05 2.53 5.20
C PRO A 122 -4.57 1.86 3.89
N SER A 123 -3.36 1.28 3.94
CA SER A 123 -2.76 0.61 2.78
C SER A 123 -3.41 -0.75 2.50
N GLY A 124 -3.95 -0.91 1.29
CA GLY A 124 -4.53 -2.17 0.83
C GLY A 124 -3.50 -3.31 0.74
N HIS A 125 -2.28 -3.00 0.32
CA HIS A 125 -1.18 -3.97 0.26
C HIS A 125 -0.81 -4.52 1.65
N MET A 126 -0.66 -3.61 2.62
CA MET A 126 -0.35 -4.00 4.01
C MET A 126 -1.50 -4.80 4.63
N THR A 127 -2.74 -4.43 4.34
CA THR A 127 -3.91 -5.18 4.82
C THR A 127 -3.93 -6.60 4.27
N ALA A 128 -3.71 -6.77 2.96
CA ALA A 128 -3.66 -8.10 2.33
C ALA A 128 -2.50 -8.94 2.86
N ALA A 129 -1.31 -8.36 3.00
CA ALA A 129 -0.14 -9.04 3.55
C ALA A 129 -0.37 -9.49 5.00
N SER A 130 -0.91 -8.62 5.84
CA SER A 130 -1.20 -8.94 7.25
C SER A 130 -2.29 -9.99 7.41
N ALA A 131 -3.30 -9.97 6.55
CA ALA A 131 -4.38 -10.96 6.56
C ALA A 131 -3.92 -12.35 6.06
N ALA A 132 -2.80 -12.41 5.34
CA ALA A 132 -2.23 -13.65 4.81
C ALA A 132 -1.29 -14.37 5.81
N MET A 133 -0.88 -13.71 6.88
CA MET A 133 -0.04 -14.28 7.95
C MET A 133 -0.86 -15.01 9.01
#